data_7f3a5aef77256a32ee9271db2877d5e7
#
_entry.id   7f3a5aef77256a32ee9271db2877d5e7
#
_cell.length_a   1.000
_cell.length_b   1.000
_cell.length_c   1.000
_cell.angle_alpha   90.00
_cell.angle_beta   90.00
_cell.angle_gamma   90.00
#
_symmetry.space_group_name_H-M   'P 1'
#
loop_
_entity.id
_entity.type
_entity.pdbx_description
1 polymer ?
#
loop_
_entity_poly.entity_id
_entity_poly.type
_entity_poly.pdbx_seq_one_letter_code
_entity_poly.pdbx_strand_id
1 'polypeptide(L)'
;MPVRKSRWLYLCIFCVVNLFAGSLYAWSVFSGPLAAKLSELSGHPVTAAQLGVIFSIASAVNPLAMISGGWFNDRFGARAVIPAGGLMIGGGLLLSSFASSVTELIVFYGVIFGLGVGLTYTATIGSSIKYFPDRRGLAGGVASMSYGFSSIVLPPVASAMIAACGIEQTLFVLGCACGAVIVLGGLL
;
A
#
# COMPACT_ATOMS: atom_id res chain seq x y z
N MET A 1 31.41 -15.88 -6.28
CA MET A 1 30.58 -15.10 -7.23
C MET A 1 29.10 -15.50 -7.33
N PRO A 2 28.45 -16.13 -6.34
CA PRO A 2 27.00 -16.36 -6.38
C PRO A 2 26.14 -15.13 -6.08
N VAL A 3 26.70 -14.10 -5.45
CA VAL A 3 25.99 -12.89 -4.97
C VAL A 3 25.35 -12.05 -6.08
N ARG A 4 25.83 -12.15 -7.31
CA ARG A 4 25.39 -11.29 -8.41
C ARG A 4 24.02 -11.67 -9.00
N LYS A 5 23.64 -12.97 -8.98
CA LYS A 5 22.32 -13.42 -9.43
C LYS A 5 21.23 -13.17 -8.40
N SER A 6 21.57 -13.27 -7.12
CA SER A 6 20.63 -13.08 -6.02
C SER A 6 20.12 -11.63 -5.91
N ARG A 7 20.95 -10.59 -6.16
CA ARG A 7 20.54 -9.19 -5.99
C ARG A 7 19.44 -8.74 -6.98
N TRP A 8 19.46 -9.25 -8.22
CA TRP A 8 18.40 -8.97 -9.18
C TRP A 8 17.06 -9.60 -8.77
N LEU A 9 17.10 -10.77 -8.15
CA LEU A 9 15.92 -11.41 -7.61
C LEU A 9 15.30 -10.56 -6.50
N TYR A 10 16.12 -10.04 -5.56
CA TYR A 10 15.64 -9.13 -4.53
C TYR A 10 15.03 -7.85 -5.11
N LEU A 11 15.64 -7.27 -6.15
CA LEU A 11 15.07 -6.12 -6.83
C LEU A 11 13.71 -6.43 -7.44
N CYS A 12 13.56 -7.57 -8.11
CA CYS A 12 12.27 -8.02 -8.64
C CYS A 12 11.22 -8.19 -7.53
N ILE A 13 11.60 -8.81 -6.41
CA ILE A 13 10.70 -8.96 -5.24
C ILE A 13 10.27 -7.58 -4.72
N PHE A 14 11.20 -6.65 -4.55
CA PHE A 14 10.87 -5.30 -4.09
C PHE A 14 10.01 -4.51 -5.10
N CYS A 15 10.18 -4.76 -6.41
CA CYS A 15 9.30 -4.19 -7.43
C CYS A 15 7.87 -4.72 -7.29
N VAL A 16 7.70 -6.03 -7.06
CA VAL A 16 6.38 -6.62 -6.82
C VAL A 16 5.77 -6.07 -5.53
N VAL A 17 6.54 -6.00 -4.44
CA VAL A 17 6.10 -5.41 -3.17
C VAL A 17 5.64 -3.97 -3.38
N ASN A 18 6.41 -3.14 -4.11
CA ASN A 18 6.06 -1.76 -4.39
C ASN A 18 4.82 -1.62 -5.28
N LEU A 19 4.62 -2.54 -6.23
CA LEU A 19 3.41 -2.57 -7.04
C LEU A 19 2.16 -2.72 -6.16
N PHE A 20 2.18 -3.62 -5.18
CA PHE A 20 1.07 -3.83 -4.25
C PHE A 20 0.97 -2.70 -3.20
N ALA A 21 2.10 -2.16 -2.73
CA ALA A 21 2.11 -1.01 -1.83
C ALA A 21 1.50 0.25 -2.48
N GLY A 22 1.57 0.36 -3.81
CA GLY A 22 0.93 1.43 -4.57
C GLY A 22 -0.60 1.34 -4.68
N SER A 23 -1.26 0.42 -3.98
CA SER A 23 -2.73 0.33 -3.92
C SER A 23 -3.42 1.60 -3.39
N LEU A 24 -2.65 2.54 -2.84
CA LEU A 24 -3.11 3.90 -2.53
C LEU A 24 -3.78 4.59 -3.73
N TYR A 25 -3.26 4.36 -4.95
CA TYR A 25 -3.81 4.96 -6.18
C TYR A 25 -5.17 4.38 -6.62
N ALA A 26 -5.57 3.23 -6.08
CA ALA A 26 -6.89 2.66 -6.32
C ALA A 26 -8.02 3.40 -5.58
N TRP A 27 -7.68 4.37 -4.69
CA TRP A 27 -8.68 5.17 -3.97
C TRP A 27 -9.70 5.85 -4.89
N SER A 28 -9.28 6.32 -6.05
CA SER A 28 -10.18 6.94 -7.03
C SER A 28 -11.34 6.05 -7.46
N VAL A 29 -11.12 4.73 -7.45
CA VAL A 29 -12.12 3.71 -7.80
C VAL A 29 -12.94 3.30 -6.58
N PHE A 30 -12.36 3.31 -5.38
CA PHE A 30 -13.03 2.94 -4.14
C PHE A 30 -14.01 4.01 -3.64
N SER A 31 -13.70 5.29 -3.87
CA SER A 31 -14.42 6.42 -3.28
C SER A 31 -15.92 6.43 -3.62
N GLY A 32 -16.29 6.19 -4.88
CA GLY A 32 -17.70 6.19 -5.30
C GLY A 32 -18.54 5.08 -4.62
N PRO A 33 -18.15 3.80 -4.74
CA PRO A 33 -18.83 2.69 -4.08
C PRO A 33 -18.87 2.79 -2.55
N LEU A 34 -17.79 3.31 -1.92
CA LEU A 34 -17.76 3.56 -0.48
C LEU A 34 -18.72 4.67 -0.05
N ALA A 35 -18.86 5.73 -0.87
CA ALA A 35 -19.85 6.78 -0.62
C ALA A 35 -21.27 6.22 -0.63
N ALA A 36 -21.60 5.39 -1.61
CA ALA A 36 -22.91 4.76 -1.70
C ALA A 36 -23.18 3.87 -0.47
N LYS A 37 -22.25 2.98 -0.15
CA LYS A 37 -22.35 2.10 1.03
C LYS A 37 -22.57 2.88 2.33
N LEU A 38 -21.72 3.89 2.58
CA LEU A 38 -21.81 4.66 3.84
C LEU A 38 -23.05 5.54 3.90
N SER A 39 -23.55 6.02 2.76
CA SER A 39 -24.80 6.78 2.70
C SER A 39 -26.01 5.90 3.05
N GLU A 40 -26.03 4.65 2.59
CA GLU A 40 -27.07 3.66 2.95
C GLU A 40 -27.04 3.34 4.45
N LEU A 41 -25.84 3.12 5.01
CA LEU A 41 -25.70 2.74 6.42
C LEU A 41 -25.99 3.90 7.38
N SER A 42 -25.60 5.12 7.03
CA SER A 42 -25.77 6.30 7.91
C SER A 42 -27.13 6.99 7.77
N GLY A 43 -27.89 6.68 6.71
CA GLY A 43 -29.14 7.39 6.38
C GLY A 43 -28.94 8.86 5.93
N HIS A 44 -27.71 9.28 5.74
CA HIS A 44 -27.36 10.63 5.30
C HIS A 44 -26.38 10.57 4.11
N PRO A 45 -26.47 11.48 3.13
CA PRO A 45 -25.58 11.48 1.98
C PRO A 45 -24.13 11.77 2.41
N VAL A 46 -23.24 10.81 2.14
CA VAL A 46 -21.79 11.02 2.34
C VAL A 46 -21.22 11.75 1.13
N THR A 47 -20.59 12.90 1.40
CA THR A 47 -20.09 13.79 0.35
C THR A 47 -18.72 13.37 -0.18
N ALA A 48 -18.44 13.72 -1.44
CA ALA A 48 -17.10 13.53 -2.03
C ALA A 48 -15.99 14.25 -1.23
N ALA A 49 -16.33 15.37 -0.57
CA ALA A 49 -15.39 16.10 0.28
C ALA A 49 -14.96 15.27 1.50
N GLN A 50 -15.90 14.58 2.16
CA GLN A 50 -15.59 13.71 3.30
C GLN A 50 -14.67 12.54 2.90
N LEU A 51 -14.90 11.95 1.74
CA LEU A 51 -14.03 10.90 1.20
C LEU A 51 -12.68 11.46 0.75
N GLY A 52 -12.63 12.68 0.25
CA GLY A 52 -11.39 13.40 -0.06
C GLY A 52 -10.51 13.60 1.16
N VAL A 53 -11.11 13.84 2.34
CA VAL A 53 -10.37 13.94 3.62
C VAL A 53 -9.65 12.63 3.96
N ILE A 54 -10.27 11.48 3.73
CA ILE A 54 -9.64 10.17 3.99
C ILE A 54 -8.37 10.00 3.17
N PHE A 55 -8.43 10.29 1.86
CA PHE A 55 -7.27 10.25 0.98
C PHE A 55 -6.20 11.28 1.37
N SER A 56 -6.62 12.49 1.76
CA SER A 56 -5.69 13.53 2.20
C SER A 56 -4.94 13.13 3.47
N ILE A 57 -5.61 12.48 4.43
CA ILE A 57 -4.98 11.95 5.64
C ILE A 57 -4.00 10.84 5.29
N ALA A 58 -4.38 9.87 4.44
CA ALA A 58 -3.47 8.83 3.98
C ALA A 58 -2.22 9.41 3.30
N SER A 59 -2.42 10.43 2.45
CA SER A 59 -1.35 11.12 1.74
C SER A 59 -0.46 11.97 2.64
N ALA A 60 -0.98 12.51 3.75
CA ALA A 60 -0.22 13.27 4.73
C ALA A 60 0.56 12.37 5.70
N VAL A 61 -0.03 11.26 6.11
CA VAL A 61 0.58 10.28 7.03
C VAL A 61 1.71 9.50 6.34
N ASN A 62 1.59 9.23 5.05
CA ASN A 62 2.58 8.49 4.27
C ASN A 62 4.01 9.13 4.34
N PRO A 63 4.24 10.42 4.05
CA PRO A 63 5.56 11.05 4.21
C PRO A 63 6.11 10.99 5.63
N LEU A 64 5.25 11.12 6.65
CA LEU A 64 5.66 10.98 8.05
C LEU A 64 6.19 9.56 8.33
N ALA A 65 5.49 8.56 7.81
CA ALA A 65 5.93 7.18 7.88
C ALA A 65 7.21 6.92 7.07
N MET A 66 7.42 7.62 5.95
CA MET A 66 8.65 7.53 5.16
C MET A 66 9.87 8.05 5.93
N ILE A 67 9.74 9.17 6.65
CA ILE A 67 10.81 9.75 7.46
C ILE A 67 11.20 8.79 8.59
N SER A 68 10.22 8.31 9.36
CA SER A 68 10.45 7.36 10.44
C SER A 68 10.87 5.98 9.92
N GLY A 69 10.35 5.56 8.78
CA GLY A 69 10.62 4.28 8.14
C GLY A 69 12.08 4.07 7.76
N GLY A 70 12.80 5.14 7.37
CA GLY A 70 14.24 5.10 7.15
C GLY A 70 14.99 4.68 8.41
N TRP A 71 14.70 5.33 9.55
CA TRP A 71 15.28 5.00 10.84
C TRP A 71 14.94 3.57 11.29
N PHE A 72 13.68 3.15 11.15
CA PHE A 72 13.25 1.79 11.47
C PHE A 72 13.97 0.76 10.59
N ASN A 73 14.10 1.03 9.30
CA ASN A 73 14.79 0.15 8.36
C ASN A 73 16.29 0.03 8.64
N ASP A 74 16.93 1.10 9.12
CA ASP A 74 18.35 1.07 9.50
C ASP A 74 18.56 0.30 10.81
N ARG A 75 17.61 0.37 11.74
CA ARG A 75 17.70 -0.28 13.06
C ARG A 75 17.27 -1.75 13.05
N PHE A 76 16.18 -2.08 12.40
CA PHE A 76 15.55 -3.41 12.44
C PHE A 76 15.73 -4.19 11.12
N GLY A 77 16.16 -3.53 10.05
CA GLY A 77 16.33 -4.12 8.73
C GLY A 77 15.03 -4.28 7.95
N ALA A 78 15.18 -4.47 6.64
CA ALA A 78 14.06 -4.60 5.69
C ALA A 78 13.15 -5.81 6.01
N ARG A 79 13.74 -6.91 6.49
CA ARG A 79 13.02 -8.14 6.85
C ARG A 79 12.01 -7.97 7.98
N ALA A 80 12.17 -6.96 8.83
CA ALA A 80 11.19 -6.64 9.87
C ALA A 80 10.21 -5.55 9.41
N VAL A 81 10.72 -4.52 8.74
CA VAL A 81 9.93 -3.32 8.40
C VAL A 81 8.97 -3.59 7.24
N ILE A 82 9.40 -4.33 6.19
CA ILE A 82 8.52 -4.62 5.05
C ILE A 82 7.31 -5.48 5.48
N PRO A 83 7.47 -6.60 6.21
CA PRO A 83 6.31 -7.36 6.70
C PRO A 83 5.40 -6.56 7.63
N ALA A 84 5.97 -5.73 8.53
CA ALA A 84 5.18 -4.87 9.40
C ALA A 84 4.33 -3.88 8.58
N GLY A 85 4.93 -3.22 7.58
CA GLY A 85 4.20 -2.37 6.64
C GLY A 85 3.15 -3.13 5.85
N GLY A 86 3.46 -4.36 5.41
CA GLY A 86 2.52 -5.25 4.71
C GLY A 86 1.31 -5.64 5.56
N LEU A 87 1.50 -5.93 6.84
CA LEU A 87 0.41 -6.17 7.78
C LEU A 87 -0.46 -4.93 7.97
N MET A 88 0.14 -3.75 8.01
CA MET A 88 -0.62 -2.49 8.11
C MET A 88 -1.39 -2.19 6.82
N ILE A 89 -0.80 -2.41 5.65
CA ILE A 89 -1.49 -2.23 4.35
C ILE A 89 -2.66 -3.22 4.24
N GLY A 90 -2.37 -4.51 4.43
CA GLY A 90 -3.38 -5.57 4.35
C GLY A 90 -4.47 -5.38 5.40
N GLY A 91 -4.08 -5.16 6.65
CA GLY A 91 -5.00 -4.91 7.76
C GLY A 91 -5.85 -3.65 7.57
N GLY A 92 -5.25 -2.56 7.10
CA GLY A 92 -5.97 -1.32 6.80
C GLY A 92 -7.06 -1.51 5.74
N LEU A 93 -6.76 -2.23 4.65
CA LEU A 93 -7.75 -2.56 3.62
C LEU A 93 -8.81 -3.54 4.13
N LEU A 94 -8.41 -4.58 4.88
CA LEU A 94 -9.32 -5.54 5.48
C LEU A 94 -10.29 -4.86 6.45
N LEU A 95 -9.80 -4.03 7.35
CA LEU A 95 -10.64 -3.29 8.29
C LEU A 95 -11.56 -2.29 7.58
N SER A 96 -11.07 -1.67 6.49
CA SER A 96 -11.89 -0.78 5.66
C SER A 96 -13.06 -1.50 4.99
N SER A 97 -12.97 -2.80 4.73
CA SER A 97 -14.09 -3.59 4.17
C SER A 97 -15.29 -3.66 5.12
N PHE A 98 -15.03 -3.66 6.43
CA PHE A 98 -16.04 -3.71 7.49
C PHE A 98 -16.46 -2.32 8.00
N ALA A 99 -15.84 -1.25 7.49
CA ALA A 99 -16.12 0.10 7.98
C ALA A 99 -17.57 0.50 7.73
N SER A 100 -18.20 1.02 8.78
CA SER A 100 -19.58 1.49 8.81
C SER A 100 -19.69 3.01 8.91
N SER A 101 -18.57 3.70 9.13
CA SER A 101 -18.52 5.16 9.28
C SER A 101 -17.30 5.76 8.57
N VAL A 102 -17.42 7.06 8.23
CA VAL A 102 -16.31 7.85 7.67
C VAL A 102 -15.12 7.89 8.65
N THR A 103 -15.39 7.97 9.95
CA THR A 103 -14.35 8.01 10.99
C THR A 103 -13.54 6.72 11.03
N GLU A 104 -14.19 5.56 10.89
CA GLU A 104 -13.52 4.28 10.82
C GLU A 104 -12.62 4.19 9.57
N LEU A 105 -13.10 4.67 8.41
CA LEU A 105 -12.29 4.73 7.20
C LEU A 105 -11.07 5.67 7.34
N ILE A 106 -11.22 6.79 8.06
CA ILE A 106 -10.08 7.67 8.37
C ILE A 106 -9.01 6.90 9.13
N VAL A 107 -9.40 6.13 10.15
CA VAL A 107 -8.44 5.36 10.96
C VAL A 107 -7.85 4.21 10.16
N PHE A 108 -8.68 3.41 9.50
CA PHE A 108 -8.23 2.18 8.85
C PHE A 108 -7.47 2.47 7.55
N TYR A 109 -8.07 3.24 6.64
CA TYR A 109 -7.44 3.58 5.38
C TYR A 109 -6.52 4.80 5.50
N GLY A 110 -6.97 5.87 6.16
CA GLY A 110 -6.19 7.09 6.30
C GLY A 110 -4.90 6.87 7.08
N VAL A 111 -5.00 6.32 8.30
CA VAL A 111 -3.85 6.23 9.20
C VAL A 111 -3.12 4.89 9.05
N ILE A 112 -3.79 3.75 9.31
CA ILE A 112 -3.11 2.44 9.37
C ILE A 112 -2.53 2.07 8.00
N PHE A 113 -3.34 2.11 6.95
CA PHE A 113 -2.90 1.82 5.60
C PHE A 113 -1.84 2.84 5.12
N GLY A 114 -2.05 4.15 5.35
CA GLY A 114 -1.10 5.20 4.97
C GLY A 114 0.28 5.04 5.62
N LEU A 115 0.34 4.71 6.91
CA LEU A 115 1.60 4.38 7.61
C LEU A 115 2.27 3.15 6.98
N GLY A 116 1.51 2.09 6.72
CA GLY A 116 2.01 0.87 6.11
C GLY A 116 2.67 1.11 4.75
N VAL A 117 2.04 1.94 3.90
CA VAL A 117 2.57 2.31 2.59
C VAL A 117 3.92 3.04 2.73
N GLY A 118 4.00 4.05 3.60
CA GLY A 118 5.23 4.83 3.80
C GLY A 118 6.40 3.98 4.32
N LEU A 119 6.15 3.11 5.30
CA LEU A 119 7.14 2.18 5.84
C LEU A 119 7.65 1.20 4.76
N THR A 120 6.73 0.56 4.04
CA THR A 120 7.07 -0.43 2.99
C THR A 120 7.87 0.22 1.86
N TYR A 121 7.42 1.37 1.37
CA TYR A 121 8.07 2.10 0.28
C TYR A 121 9.50 2.49 0.63
N THR A 122 9.72 3.09 1.80
CA THR A 122 11.05 3.51 2.24
C THR A 122 11.98 2.32 2.45
N ALA A 123 11.48 1.24 3.06
CA ALA A 123 12.28 0.05 3.32
C ALA A 123 12.69 -0.66 2.02
N THR A 124 11.80 -0.77 1.04
CA THR A 124 12.10 -1.41 -0.25
C THR A 124 13.08 -0.61 -1.09
N ILE A 125 12.91 0.72 -1.19
CA ILE A 125 13.83 1.58 -1.93
C ILE A 125 15.19 1.62 -1.26
N GLY A 126 15.24 1.86 0.06
CA GLY A 126 16.49 1.90 0.81
C GLY A 126 17.29 0.60 0.69
N SER A 127 16.59 -0.55 0.75
CA SER A 127 17.21 -1.85 0.57
C SER A 127 17.67 -2.09 -0.87
N SER A 128 16.87 -1.70 -1.87
CA SER A 128 17.27 -1.79 -3.28
C SER A 128 18.58 -1.05 -3.55
N ILE A 129 18.71 0.16 -3.01
CA ILE A 129 19.93 0.96 -3.15
C ILE A 129 21.13 0.30 -2.46
N LYS A 130 20.93 -0.30 -1.27
CA LYS A 130 21.98 -1.01 -0.52
C LYS A 130 22.47 -2.26 -1.27
N TYR A 131 21.59 -3.00 -1.96
CA TYR A 131 21.97 -4.17 -2.75
C TYR A 131 22.70 -3.82 -4.06
N PHE A 132 22.59 -2.58 -4.54
CA PHE A 132 23.21 -2.12 -5.79
C PHE A 132 24.13 -0.91 -5.57
N PRO A 133 25.23 -1.04 -4.83
CA PRO A 133 26.16 0.07 -4.59
C PRO A 133 26.82 0.60 -5.86
N ASP A 134 26.93 -0.26 -6.89
CA ASP A 134 27.46 0.04 -8.23
C ASP A 134 26.46 0.78 -9.14
N ARG A 135 25.15 0.65 -8.89
CA ARG A 135 24.06 1.21 -9.72
C ARG A 135 22.88 1.73 -8.88
N ARG A 136 23.17 2.55 -7.89
CA ARG A 136 22.19 3.06 -6.91
C ARG A 136 20.98 3.74 -7.55
N GLY A 137 21.23 4.62 -8.54
CA GLY A 137 20.18 5.34 -9.25
C GLY A 137 19.24 4.43 -10.04
N LEU A 138 19.80 3.39 -10.68
CA LEU A 138 19.00 2.42 -11.41
C LEU A 138 18.12 1.60 -10.45
N ALA A 139 18.68 1.10 -9.36
CA ALA A 139 17.92 0.28 -8.40
C ALA A 139 16.80 1.08 -7.73
N GLY A 140 17.09 2.30 -7.27
CA GLY A 140 16.09 3.19 -6.70
C GLY A 140 15.04 3.61 -7.73
N GLY A 141 15.45 3.94 -8.94
CA GLY A 141 14.55 4.34 -10.03
C GLY A 141 13.59 3.22 -10.45
N VAL A 142 14.08 1.99 -10.63
CA VAL A 142 13.23 0.83 -10.98
C VAL A 142 12.25 0.51 -9.85
N ALA A 143 12.68 0.53 -8.59
CA ALA A 143 11.82 0.30 -7.45
C ALA A 143 10.73 1.39 -7.33
N SER A 144 11.08 2.67 -7.54
CA SER A 144 10.10 3.77 -7.53
C SER A 144 9.14 3.71 -8.72
N MET A 145 9.64 3.36 -9.91
CA MET A 145 8.81 3.17 -11.10
C MET A 145 7.74 2.10 -10.87
N SER A 146 8.09 1.00 -10.21
CA SER A 146 7.16 -0.08 -9.91
C SER A 146 6.01 0.38 -9.00
N TYR A 147 6.30 1.26 -8.04
CA TYR A 147 5.27 1.89 -7.21
C TYR A 147 4.34 2.79 -8.05
N GLY A 148 4.90 3.64 -8.93
CA GLY A 148 4.10 4.47 -9.83
C GLY A 148 3.29 3.65 -10.84
N PHE A 149 3.85 2.53 -11.32
CA PHE A 149 3.17 1.63 -12.28
C PHE A 149 1.89 1.00 -11.70
N SER A 150 1.78 0.91 -10.38
CA SER A 150 0.57 0.44 -9.71
C SER A 150 -0.66 1.28 -10.07
N SER A 151 -0.49 2.58 -10.35
CA SER A 151 -1.59 3.46 -10.74
C SER A 151 -2.23 3.09 -12.09
N ILE A 152 -1.51 2.34 -12.92
CA ILE A 152 -2.01 1.83 -14.20
C ILE A 152 -2.68 0.46 -14.02
N VAL A 153 -2.11 -0.38 -13.15
CA VAL A 153 -2.53 -1.78 -13.00
C VAL A 153 -3.66 -1.95 -12.00
N LEU A 154 -3.54 -1.35 -10.81
CA LEU A 154 -4.47 -1.63 -9.71
C LEU A 154 -5.87 -1.03 -9.89
N PRO A 155 -6.06 0.21 -10.39
CA PRO A 155 -7.40 0.76 -10.55
C PRO A 155 -8.31 -0.05 -11.50
N PRO A 156 -7.86 -0.48 -12.70
CA PRO A 156 -8.68 -1.34 -13.56
C PRO A 156 -9.03 -2.69 -12.93
N VAL A 157 -8.06 -3.30 -12.23
CA VAL A 157 -8.28 -4.57 -11.52
C VAL A 157 -9.32 -4.38 -10.41
N ALA A 158 -9.14 -3.34 -9.58
CA ALA A 158 -10.09 -3.01 -8.52
C ALA A 158 -11.49 -2.70 -9.07
N SER A 159 -11.59 -1.96 -10.17
CA SER A 159 -12.87 -1.66 -10.82
C SER A 159 -13.57 -2.92 -11.32
N ALA A 160 -12.86 -3.83 -11.96
CA ALA A 160 -13.40 -5.11 -12.40
C ALA A 160 -13.88 -5.97 -11.22
N MET A 161 -13.11 -5.99 -10.12
CA MET A 161 -13.50 -6.71 -8.91
C MET A 161 -14.73 -6.10 -8.25
N ILE A 162 -14.81 -4.77 -8.15
CA ILE A 162 -16.01 -4.09 -7.60
C ILE A 162 -17.25 -4.42 -8.42
N ALA A 163 -17.14 -4.44 -9.76
CA ALA A 163 -18.25 -4.81 -10.63
C ALA A 163 -18.70 -6.27 -10.45
N ALA A 164 -17.76 -7.17 -10.14
CA ALA A 164 -18.04 -8.60 -10.00
C ALA A 164 -18.55 -8.99 -8.59
N CYS A 165 -17.98 -8.44 -7.52
CA CYS A 165 -18.25 -8.89 -6.15
C CYS A 165 -18.53 -7.76 -5.14
N GLY A 166 -18.61 -6.50 -5.61
CA GLY A 166 -18.86 -5.35 -4.75
C GLY A 166 -17.63 -4.84 -4.00
N ILE A 167 -17.80 -3.68 -3.33
CA ILE A 167 -16.68 -2.96 -2.70
C ILE A 167 -16.12 -3.68 -1.47
N GLU A 168 -16.96 -4.29 -0.66
CA GLU A 168 -16.54 -4.97 0.58
C GLU A 168 -15.63 -6.16 0.29
N GLN A 169 -16.08 -7.05 -0.60
CA GLN A 169 -15.30 -8.22 -1.00
C GLN A 169 -14.03 -7.81 -1.73
N THR A 170 -14.08 -6.75 -2.54
CA THR A 170 -12.90 -6.22 -3.23
C THR A 170 -11.84 -5.75 -2.24
N LEU A 171 -12.20 -4.94 -1.24
CA LEU A 171 -11.28 -4.48 -0.20
C LEU A 171 -10.74 -5.64 0.63
N PHE A 172 -11.59 -6.62 0.95
CA PHE A 172 -11.18 -7.82 1.69
C PHE A 172 -10.13 -8.63 0.91
N VAL A 173 -10.42 -8.96 -0.34
CA VAL A 173 -9.51 -9.76 -1.20
C VAL A 173 -8.21 -9.01 -1.48
N LEU A 174 -8.29 -7.72 -1.82
CA LEU A 174 -7.10 -6.89 -2.03
C LEU A 174 -6.29 -6.75 -0.74
N GLY A 175 -6.93 -6.61 0.43
CA GLY A 175 -6.26 -6.57 1.72
C GLY A 175 -5.48 -7.86 1.99
N CYS A 176 -6.10 -9.01 1.77
CA CYS A 176 -5.43 -10.31 1.90
C CYS A 176 -4.27 -10.46 0.90
N ALA A 177 -4.50 -10.11 -0.37
CA ALA A 177 -3.50 -10.23 -1.42
C ALA A 177 -2.30 -9.29 -1.18
N CYS A 178 -2.55 -8.01 -0.92
CA CYS A 178 -1.49 -7.03 -0.62
C CYS A 178 -0.72 -7.43 0.63
N GLY A 179 -1.42 -7.77 1.72
CA GLY A 179 -0.79 -8.21 2.96
C GLY A 179 0.10 -9.44 2.74
N ALA A 180 -0.43 -10.48 2.11
CA ALA A 180 0.31 -11.72 1.86
C ALA A 180 1.55 -11.49 0.97
N VAL A 181 1.39 -10.79 -0.16
CA VAL A 181 2.51 -10.54 -1.10
C VAL A 181 3.61 -9.71 -0.44
N ILE A 182 3.24 -8.64 0.30
CA ILE A 182 4.22 -7.76 0.93
C ILE A 182 4.92 -8.46 2.09
N VAL A 183 4.18 -9.19 2.93
CA VAL A 183 4.75 -9.94 4.06
C VAL A 183 5.70 -11.03 3.55
N LEU A 184 5.26 -11.84 2.59
CA LEU A 184 6.11 -12.90 2.02
C LEU A 184 7.33 -12.31 1.30
N GLY A 185 7.16 -11.24 0.53
CA GLY A 185 8.26 -10.55 -0.15
C GLY A 185 9.27 -9.92 0.81
N GLY A 186 8.84 -9.51 2.01
CA GLY A 186 9.73 -8.96 3.03
C GLY A 186 10.48 -10.02 3.84
N LEU A 187 9.95 -11.24 3.94
CA LEU A 187 10.60 -12.35 4.66
C LEU A 187 11.69 -13.06 3.84
N LEU A 188 11.64 -12.96 2.51
CA LEU A 188 12.65 -13.49 1.60
C LEU A 188 13.91 -12.63 1.58
#